data_348fad2db377e29b715764ef38152fc3
#
_entry.id   348fad2db377e29b715764ef38152fc3
#
_cell.length_a   1.000
_cell.length_b   1.000
_cell.length_c   1.000
_cell.angle_alpha   90.00
_cell.angle_beta   90.00
_cell.angle_gamma   90.00
#
_symmetry.space_group_name_H-M   'P 1'
#
loop_
_entity.id
_entity.type
_entity.pdbx_description
1 polymer ?
#
loop_
_entity_poly.entity_id
_entity_poly.type
_entity_poly.pdbx_seq_one_letter_code
_entity_poly.pdbx_strand_id
1 'polypeptide(L)'
;KYLMLNESKFENLEDIKLQTKLGIYMNSRFNECVREVRENIDAYRFNDAANTLYKFLWDEFCDWGIELSKADKASVKELGSIFKEAMKLLNPFMPFLSEYLFQELSGTQLENAKSIMVMSYPEIKERNLEVEKKFELVIEAIVAIRRAKATIDLGNSKIAKAFVKF
;
A
#
# COMPACT_ATOMS: atom_id res chain seq x y z
N LYS A 1 10.13 7.89 1.28
CA LYS A 1 10.74 8.88 0.35
C LYS A 1 9.78 9.30 -0.77
N TYR A 2 9.21 8.38 -1.59
CA TYR A 2 8.29 8.75 -2.70
C TYR A 2 7.06 9.53 -2.21
N LEU A 3 6.39 9.07 -1.18
CA LEU A 3 5.26 9.76 -0.57
C LEU A 3 5.69 11.13 -0.04
N MET A 4 6.77 11.22 0.72
CA MET A 4 7.27 12.49 1.27
C MET A 4 7.62 13.54 0.20
N LEU A 5 8.11 13.12 -0.98
CA LEU A 5 8.34 14.02 -2.12
C LEU A 5 7.04 14.56 -2.75
N ASN A 6 5.89 14.03 -2.36
CA ASN A 6 4.57 14.49 -2.78
C ASN A 6 3.74 15.06 -1.60
N GLU A 7 4.41 15.57 -0.59
CA GLU A 7 3.87 15.99 0.71
C GLU A 7 2.71 17.00 0.58
N SER A 8 2.78 17.96 -0.34
CA SER A 8 1.69 18.90 -0.63
C SER A 8 0.36 18.24 -1.03
N LYS A 9 0.37 16.93 -1.33
CA LYS A 9 -0.82 16.16 -1.68
C LYS A 9 -1.47 15.47 -0.48
N PHE A 10 -0.85 15.52 0.70
CA PHE A 10 -1.30 14.79 1.89
C PHE A 10 -2.05 15.64 2.91
N GLU A 11 -2.35 16.89 2.59
CA GLU A 11 -3.26 17.70 3.40
C GLU A 11 -4.64 17.03 3.47
N ASN A 12 -5.20 16.92 4.69
CA ASN A 12 -6.52 16.35 4.98
C ASN A 12 -6.69 14.87 4.55
N LEU A 13 -5.80 13.99 5.03
CA LEU A 13 -5.90 12.54 4.78
C LEU A 13 -7.02 11.82 5.53
N GLU A 14 -7.73 12.48 6.44
CA GLU A 14 -8.65 11.80 7.38
C GLU A 14 -9.96 11.34 6.74
N ASP A 15 -10.44 12.01 5.66
CA ASP A 15 -11.73 11.74 5.02
C ASP A 15 -11.62 11.49 3.50
N ILE A 16 -10.55 10.85 3.05
CA ILE A 16 -10.37 10.60 1.63
C ILE A 16 -11.32 9.51 1.15
N LYS A 17 -12.22 9.88 0.24
CA LYS A 17 -13.00 8.91 -0.53
C LYS A 17 -12.14 8.32 -1.63
N LEU A 18 -12.01 6.99 -1.62
CA LEU A 18 -11.32 6.26 -2.67
C LEU A 18 -12.12 6.32 -3.97
N GLN A 19 -11.55 6.91 -4.99
CA GLN A 19 -12.18 7.11 -6.30
C GLN A 19 -11.39 6.43 -7.43
N THR A 20 -10.07 6.29 -7.24
CA THR A 20 -9.23 5.65 -8.25
C THR A 20 -9.32 4.13 -8.14
N LYS A 21 -9.18 3.46 -9.28
CA LYS A 21 -9.15 1.98 -9.31
C LYS A 21 -7.98 1.43 -8.51
N LEU A 22 -6.82 2.11 -8.54
CA LEU A 22 -5.64 1.71 -7.78
C LEU A 22 -5.85 1.90 -6.28
N GLY A 23 -6.44 3.01 -5.85
CA GLY A 23 -6.77 3.24 -4.44
C GLY A 23 -7.76 2.19 -3.89
N ILE A 24 -8.81 1.87 -4.67
CA ILE A 24 -9.78 0.84 -4.30
C ILE A 24 -9.11 -0.54 -4.22
N TYR A 25 -8.24 -0.89 -5.18
CA TYR A 25 -7.46 -2.13 -5.16
C TYR A 25 -6.58 -2.21 -3.93
N MET A 26 -5.75 -1.20 -3.70
CA MET A 26 -4.80 -1.20 -2.60
C MET A 26 -5.49 -1.21 -1.22
N ASN A 27 -6.62 -0.52 -1.09
CA ASN A 27 -7.43 -0.56 0.12
C ASN A 27 -8.04 -1.94 0.35
N SER A 28 -8.47 -2.64 -0.70
CA SER A 28 -8.97 -4.00 -0.61
C SER A 28 -7.88 -4.96 -0.11
N ARG A 29 -6.66 -4.83 -0.62
CA ARG A 29 -5.49 -5.60 -0.15
C ARG A 29 -5.11 -5.26 1.30
N PHE A 30 -5.21 -3.97 1.66
CA PHE A 30 -5.01 -3.53 3.04
C PHE A 30 -6.03 -4.14 4.00
N ASN A 31 -7.31 -4.20 3.62
CA ASN A 31 -8.35 -4.82 4.44
C ASN A 31 -8.08 -6.31 4.69
N GLU A 32 -7.53 -7.02 3.71
CA GLU A 32 -7.07 -8.40 3.89
C GLU A 32 -5.89 -8.47 4.87
N CYS A 33 -4.91 -7.59 4.72
CA CYS A 33 -3.79 -7.50 5.65
C CYS A 33 -4.26 -7.24 7.09
N VAL A 34 -5.21 -6.31 7.28
CA VAL A 34 -5.80 -6.02 8.61
C VAL A 34 -6.44 -7.27 9.20
N ARG A 35 -7.24 -8.02 8.41
CA ARG A 35 -7.89 -9.24 8.86
C ARG A 35 -6.86 -10.28 9.31
N GLU A 36 -5.89 -10.59 8.46
CA GLU A 36 -4.88 -11.61 8.77
C GLU A 36 -3.99 -11.22 9.96
N VAL A 37 -3.58 -9.95 10.05
CA VAL A 37 -2.77 -9.46 11.18
C VAL A 37 -3.54 -9.60 12.48
N ARG A 38 -4.81 -9.20 12.52
CA ARG A 38 -5.65 -9.33 13.73
C ARG A 38 -5.85 -10.79 14.12
N GLU A 39 -6.21 -11.67 13.19
CA GLU A 39 -6.37 -13.11 13.42
C GLU A 39 -5.08 -13.75 13.97
N ASN A 40 -3.92 -13.35 13.45
CA ASN A 40 -2.63 -13.85 13.91
C ASN A 40 -2.27 -13.31 15.30
N ILE A 41 -2.57 -12.05 15.61
CA ILE A 41 -2.36 -11.48 16.94
C ILE A 41 -3.27 -12.19 17.96
N ASP A 42 -4.54 -12.38 17.67
CA ASP A 42 -5.51 -13.05 18.53
C ASP A 42 -5.12 -14.51 18.81
N ALA A 43 -4.46 -15.15 17.84
CA ALA A 43 -3.91 -16.50 17.95
C ALA A 43 -2.48 -16.54 18.52
N TYR A 44 -1.93 -15.42 19.01
CA TYR A 44 -0.55 -15.28 19.52
C TYR A 44 0.54 -15.65 18.51
N ARG A 45 0.24 -15.62 17.21
CA ARG A 45 1.20 -15.87 16.12
C ARG A 45 1.85 -14.57 15.65
N PHE A 46 2.62 -13.94 16.52
CA PHE A 46 3.19 -12.60 16.24
C PHE A 46 4.15 -12.57 15.05
N ASN A 47 4.90 -13.66 14.80
CA ASN A 47 5.77 -13.76 13.63
C ASN A 47 4.97 -13.76 12.33
N ASP A 48 3.84 -14.47 12.29
CA ASP A 48 2.97 -14.51 11.11
C ASP A 48 2.30 -13.15 10.88
N ALA A 49 1.86 -12.49 11.95
CA ALA A 49 1.34 -11.13 11.88
C ALA A 49 2.37 -10.14 11.29
N ALA A 50 3.61 -10.18 11.78
CA ALA A 50 4.69 -9.34 11.29
C ALA A 50 5.03 -9.64 9.81
N ASN A 51 5.05 -10.93 9.42
CA ASN A 51 5.31 -11.34 8.04
C ASN A 51 4.18 -10.90 7.08
N THR A 52 2.92 -11.01 7.51
CA THR A 52 1.77 -10.53 6.73
C THR A 52 1.89 -9.03 6.46
N LEU A 53 2.19 -8.26 7.51
CA LEU A 53 2.37 -6.82 7.40
C LEU A 53 3.57 -6.44 6.52
N TYR A 54 4.69 -7.16 6.65
CA TYR A 54 5.87 -6.96 5.82
C TYR A 54 5.55 -7.21 4.33
N LYS A 55 4.88 -8.32 3.99
CA LYS A 55 4.46 -8.63 2.63
C LYS A 55 3.56 -7.55 2.05
N PHE A 56 2.56 -7.10 2.79
CA PHE A 56 1.70 -6.02 2.33
C PHE A 56 2.49 -4.75 2.05
N LEU A 57 3.33 -4.30 2.99
CA LEU A 57 4.07 -3.04 2.86
C LEU A 57 5.12 -3.11 1.76
N TRP A 58 5.84 -4.22 1.63
CA TRP A 58 6.95 -4.34 0.69
C TRP A 58 6.50 -4.84 -0.67
N ASP A 59 5.91 -6.04 -0.74
CA ASP A 59 5.62 -6.69 -2.01
C ASP A 59 4.39 -6.09 -2.72
N GLU A 60 3.38 -5.62 -1.96
CA GLU A 60 2.16 -5.09 -2.55
C GLU A 60 2.19 -3.57 -2.63
N PHE A 61 2.39 -2.87 -1.51
CA PHE A 61 2.32 -1.41 -1.48
C PHE A 61 3.51 -0.75 -2.16
N CYS A 62 4.75 -1.16 -1.84
CA CYS A 62 5.95 -0.56 -2.44
C CYS A 62 6.15 -0.99 -3.88
N ASP A 63 6.09 -2.30 -4.17
CA ASP A 63 6.40 -2.82 -5.49
C ASP A 63 5.31 -2.55 -6.52
N TRP A 64 4.04 -2.59 -6.11
CA TRP A 64 2.92 -2.38 -7.04
C TRP A 64 2.20 -1.08 -6.81
N GLY A 65 1.82 -0.75 -5.58
CA GLY A 65 1.08 0.48 -5.28
C GLY A 65 1.83 1.73 -5.74
N ILE A 66 3.07 1.88 -5.30
CA ILE A 66 3.90 3.04 -5.66
C ILE A 66 4.25 3.04 -7.16
N GLU A 67 4.61 1.91 -7.75
CA GLU A 67 4.97 1.85 -9.17
C GLU A 67 3.79 2.19 -10.08
N LEU A 68 2.61 1.63 -9.81
CA LEU A 68 1.41 1.93 -10.58
C LEU A 68 0.92 3.38 -10.40
N SER A 69 1.12 3.98 -9.21
CA SER A 69 0.76 5.38 -8.95
C SER A 69 1.58 6.38 -9.76
N LYS A 70 2.74 5.99 -10.28
CA LYS A 70 3.53 6.85 -11.19
C LYS A 70 2.79 7.13 -12.50
N ALA A 71 1.95 6.19 -12.95
CA ALA A 71 1.09 6.34 -14.11
C ALA A 71 -0.25 7.02 -13.76
N ASP A 72 -0.72 6.87 -12.51
CA ASP A 72 -1.96 7.46 -12.01
C ASP A 72 -1.70 8.35 -10.79
N LYS A 73 -1.30 9.58 -11.04
CA LYS A 73 -0.96 10.54 -9.99
C LYS A 73 -2.14 10.92 -9.07
N ALA A 74 -3.38 10.69 -9.50
CA ALA A 74 -4.57 10.94 -8.68
C ALA A 74 -4.63 9.97 -7.49
N SER A 75 -4.11 8.75 -7.66
CA SER A 75 -4.09 7.73 -6.61
C SER A 75 -3.09 8.00 -5.47
N VAL A 76 -2.10 8.89 -5.66
CA VAL A 76 -1.04 9.13 -4.68
C VAL A 76 -1.60 9.56 -3.32
N LYS A 77 -2.62 10.42 -3.31
CA LYS A 77 -3.27 10.87 -2.08
C LYS A 77 -3.99 9.73 -1.36
N GLU A 78 -4.69 8.89 -2.12
CA GLU A 78 -5.37 7.70 -1.60
C GLU A 78 -4.39 6.69 -1.02
N LEU A 79 -3.27 6.45 -1.70
CA LEU A 79 -2.19 5.61 -1.19
C LEU A 79 -1.56 6.18 0.09
N GLY A 80 -1.42 7.49 0.19
CA GLY A 80 -0.96 8.15 1.41
C GLY A 80 -1.86 7.88 2.61
N SER A 81 -3.19 7.94 2.41
CA SER A 81 -4.18 7.60 3.44
C SER A 81 -4.08 6.13 3.87
N ILE A 82 -3.98 5.21 2.91
CA ILE A 82 -3.83 3.78 3.20
C ILE A 82 -2.51 3.52 3.95
N PHE A 83 -1.43 4.18 3.56
CA PHE A 83 -0.13 4.05 4.24
C PHE A 83 -0.19 4.57 5.67
N LYS A 84 -0.90 5.70 5.90
CA LYS A 84 -1.13 6.25 7.24
C LYS A 84 -1.87 5.25 8.14
N GLU A 85 -2.91 4.59 7.63
CA GLU A 85 -3.62 3.52 8.34
C GLU A 85 -2.73 2.29 8.58
N ALA A 86 -1.88 1.94 7.62
CA ALA A 86 -0.93 0.84 7.77
C ALA A 86 0.12 1.11 8.88
N MET A 87 0.45 2.39 9.15
CA MET A 87 1.32 2.75 10.28
C MET A 87 0.68 2.43 11.63
N LYS A 88 -0.64 2.56 11.78
CA LYS A 88 -1.36 2.14 12.99
C LYS A 88 -1.25 0.62 13.17
N LEU A 89 -1.37 -0.15 12.08
CA LEU A 89 -1.21 -1.61 12.10
C LEU A 89 0.22 -2.02 12.45
N LEU A 90 1.21 -1.26 12.01
CA LEU A 90 2.64 -1.48 12.26
C LEU A 90 3.07 -1.12 13.69
N ASN A 91 2.34 -0.23 14.37
CA ASN A 91 2.79 0.37 15.63
C ASN A 91 3.16 -0.65 16.73
N PRO A 92 2.42 -1.77 16.96
CA PRO A 92 2.80 -2.77 17.94
C PRO A 92 4.15 -3.45 17.68
N PHE A 93 4.62 -3.48 16.43
CA PHE A 93 5.87 -4.11 16.02
C PHE A 93 7.04 -3.13 15.94
N MET A 94 6.79 -1.93 15.46
CA MET A 94 7.80 -0.89 15.24
C MET A 94 7.30 0.48 15.72
N PRO A 95 7.16 0.70 17.03
CA PRO A 95 6.48 1.87 17.59
C PRO A 95 7.11 3.21 17.18
N PHE A 96 8.43 3.34 17.23
CA PHE A 96 9.10 4.61 16.95
C PHE A 96 9.03 4.99 15.47
N LEU A 97 9.26 4.01 14.58
CA LEU A 97 9.21 4.25 13.14
C LEU A 97 7.80 4.59 12.66
N SER A 98 6.82 3.83 13.12
CA SER A 98 5.41 4.04 12.74
C SER A 98 4.88 5.36 13.26
N GLU A 99 5.21 5.75 14.48
CA GLU A 99 4.87 7.07 15.04
C GLU A 99 5.46 8.19 14.19
N TYR A 100 6.78 8.13 13.92
CA TYR A 100 7.45 9.14 13.12
C TYR A 100 6.82 9.31 11.74
N LEU A 101 6.61 8.20 11.01
CA LEU A 101 6.03 8.24 9.67
C LEU A 101 4.56 8.69 9.67
N PHE A 102 3.80 8.32 10.71
CA PHE A 102 2.42 8.75 10.87
C PHE A 102 2.32 10.27 11.07
N GLN A 103 3.18 10.85 11.89
CA GLN A 103 3.22 12.29 12.15
C GLN A 103 3.67 13.07 10.91
N GLU A 104 4.72 12.62 10.23
CA GLU A 104 5.17 13.20 8.97
C GLU A 104 4.05 13.26 7.91
N LEU A 105 3.28 12.18 7.78
CA LEU A 105 2.15 12.14 6.85
C LEU A 105 0.95 12.98 7.31
N SER A 106 0.82 13.22 8.60
CA SER A 106 -0.27 14.03 9.15
C SER A 106 0.01 15.52 9.03
N GLY A 107 1.25 15.92 8.70
CA GLY A 107 1.65 17.34 8.64
C GLY A 107 1.54 18.05 9.99
N THR A 108 1.49 17.31 11.10
CA THR A 108 1.30 17.85 12.44
C THR A 108 2.65 17.94 13.14
N GLN A 109 2.95 19.09 13.75
CA GLN A 109 4.18 19.21 14.56
C GLN A 109 4.07 18.29 15.79
N LEU A 110 5.14 17.54 16.07
CA LEU A 110 5.22 16.52 17.13
C LEU A 110 4.73 17.02 18.51
N GLU A 111 4.90 18.30 18.81
CA GLU A 111 4.49 18.90 20.08
C GLU A 111 2.98 18.96 20.29
N ASN A 112 2.19 18.99 19.22
CA ASN A 112 0.73 19.11 19.26
C ASN A 112 0.00 17.88 18.71
N ALA A 113 0.74 16.83 18.33
CA ALA A 113 0.21 15.65 17.69
C ALA A 113 -0.31 14.65 18.72
N LYS A 114 -1.50 14.08 18.46
CA LYS A 114 -1.92 12.88 19.19
C LYS A 114 -1.05 11.71 18.74
N SER A 115 -0.48 10.98 19.71
CA SER A 115 0.29 9.77 19.40
C SER A 115 -0.58 8.72 18.70
N ILE A 116 0.01 8.01 17.77
CA ILE A 116 -0.62 6.87 17.09
C ILE A 116 -1.09 5.80 18.09
N MET A 117 -0.45 5.68 19.24
CA MET A 117 -0.77 4.71 20.30
C MET A 117 -2.16 4.91 20.93
N VAL A 118 -2.71 6.13 20.87
CA VAL A 118 -4.06 6.44 21.37
C VAL A 118 -5.12 6.48 20.27
N MET A 119 -4.72 6.17 19.03
CA MET A 119 -5.64 6.06 17.90
C MET A 119 -6.31 4.70 17.87
N SER A 120 -7.49 4.64 17.25
CA SER A 120 -8.17 3.37 17.02
C SER A 120 -7.35 2.47 16.10
N TYR A 121 -7.16 1.22 16.51
CA TYR A 121 -6.51 0.21 15.69
C TYR A 121 -7.37 -0.11 14.46
N PRO A 122 -6.80 -0.33 13.27
CA PRO A 122 -7.58 -0.55 12.06
C PRO A 122 -8.57 -1.70 12.19
N GLU A 123 -9.81 -1.46 11.78
CA GLU A 123 -10.89 -2.44 11.82
C GLU A 123 -10.95 -3.27 10.53
N ILE A 124 -11.46 -4.49 10.63
CA ILE A 124 -11.68 -5.37 9.48
C ILE A 124 -12.82 -4.78 8.64
N LYS A 125 -12.55 -4.54 7.36
CA LYS A 125 -13.52 -4.06 6.37
C LYS A 125 -13.61 -5.03 5.20
N GLU A 126 -14.68 -4.88 4.41
CA GLU A 126 -14.91 -5.72 3.24
C GLU A 126 -13.85 -5.50 2.15
N ARG A 127 -13.58 -6.58 1.41
CA ARG A 127 -12.71 -6.60 0.23
C ARG A 127 -13.49 -6.40 -1.05
N ASN A 128 -12.85 -5.81 -2.04
CA ASN A 128 -13.39 -5.74 -3.40
C ASN A 128 -12.70 -6.76 -4.31
N LEU A 129 -13.16 -8.00 -4.26
CA LEU A 129 -12.57 -9.11 -5.02
C LEU A 129 -12.64 -8.93 -6.54
N GLU A 130 -13.62 -8.18 -7.04
CA GLU A 130 -13.73 -7.91 -8.47
C GLU A 130 -12.56 -7.03 -8.96
N VAL A 131 -12.24 -5.98 -8.20
CA VAL A 131 -11.12 -5.10 -8.52
C VAL A 131 -9.79 -5.84 -8.33
N GLU A 132 -9.66 -6.67 -7.30
CA GLU A 132 -8.46 -7.48 -7.10
C GLU A 132 -8.17 -8.37 -8.30
N LYS A 133 -9.12 -9.14 -8.78
CA LYS A 133 -8.98 -9.99 -9.97
C LYS A 133 -8.53 -9.22 -11.22
N LYS A 134 -9.09 -8.02 -11.42
CA LYS A 134 -8.68 -7.17 -12.56
C LYS A 134 -7.24 -6.70 -12.45
N PHE A 135 -6.78 -6.34 -11.24
CA PHE A 135 -5.41 -5.94 -11.02
C PHE A 135 -4.42 -7.10 -11.09
N GLU A 136 -4.80 -8.30 -10.62
CA GLU A 136 -4.00 -9.51 -10.75
C GLU A 136 -3.67 -9.79 -12.22
N LEU A 137 -4.65 -9.72 -13.12
CA LEU A 137 -4.42 -9.87 -14.56
C LEU A 137 -3.44 -8.82 -15.12
N VAL A 138 -3.56 -7.57 -14.68
CA VAL A 138 -2.64 -6.49 -15.10
C VAL A 138 -1.22 -6.78 -14.59
N ILE A 139 -1.09 -7.18 -13.34
CA ILE A 139 0.19 -7.51 -12.72
C ILE A 139 0.84 -8.71 -13.43
N GLU A 140 0.08 -9.77 -13.69
CA GLU A 140 0.56 -10.94 -14.43
C GLU A 140 1.05 -10.56 -15.82
N ALA A 141 0.32 -9.72 -16.54
CA ALA A 141 0.73 -9.21 -17.85
C ALA A 141 2.05 -8.43 -17.77
N ILE A 142 2.21 -7.54 -16.77
CA ILE A 142 3.45 -6.79 -16.56
C ILE A 142 4.62 -7.74 -16.27
N VAL A 143 4.40 -8.73 -15.39
CA VAL A 143 5.42 -9.73 -15.04
C VAL A 143 5.82 -10.56 -16.26
N ALA A 144 4.85 -10.99 -17.06
CA ALA A 144 5.11 -11.74 -18.30
C ALA A 144 5.94 -10.92 -19.29
N ILE A 145 5.60 -9.64 -19.49
CA ILE A 145 6.37 -8.74 -20.35
C ILE A 145 7.79 -8.53 -19.82
N ARG A 146 7.97 -8.33 -18.50
CA ARG A 146 9.29 -8.19 -17.88
C ARG A 146 10.14 -9.44 -18.07
N ARG A 147 9.55 -10.63 -17.88
CA ARG A 147 10.24 -11.92 -18.12
C ARG A 147 10.65 -12.09 -19.58
N ALA A 148 9.74 -11.81 -20.53
CA ALA A 148 10.04 -11.88 -21.95
C ALA A 148 11.19 -10.93 -22.34
N LYS A 149 11.20 -9.71 -21.81
CA LYS A 149 12.31 -8.76 -22.01
C LYS A 149 13.64 -9.29 -21.48
N ALA A 150 13.64 -9.88 -20.30
CA ALA A 150 14.84 -10.46 -19.72
C ALA A 150 15.38 -11.62 -20.56
N THR A 151 14.49 -12.47 -21.12
CA THR A 151 14.89 -13.63 -21.95
C THR A 151 15.60 -13.22 -23.23
N ILE A 152 15.23 -12.04 -23.82
CA ILE A 152 15.84 -11.53 -25.07
C ILE A 152 16.87 -10.43 -24.82
N ASP A 153 17.31 -10.27 -23.57
CA ASP A 153 18.32 -9.31 -23.11
C ASP A 153 18.06 -7.85 -23.56
N LEU A 154 16.79 -7.46 -23.67
CA LEU A 154 16.40 -6.11 -24.09
C LEU A 154 16.64 -5.04 -23.00
N GLY A 155 16.99 -5.43 -21.79
CA GLY A 155 17.28 -4.51 -20.68
C GLY A 155 16.19 -3.45 -20.49
N ASN A 156 16.60 -2.18 -20.39
CA ASN A 156 15.70 -1.02 -20.20
C ASN A 156 15.14 -0.44 -21.50
N SER A 157 15.33 -1.11 -22.64
CA SER A 157 14.83 -0.62 -23.94
C SER A 157 13.32 -0.52 -23.95
N LYS A 158 12.79 0.52 -24.63
CA LYS A 158 11.35 0.68 -24.81
C LYS A 158 10.83 -0.33 -25.82
N ILE A 159 9.73 -1.00 -25.51
CA ILE A 159 9.02 -1.88 -26.43
C ILE A 159 7.98 -1.03 -27.19
N ALA A 160 7.99 -1.09 -28.53
CA ALA A 160 7.05 -0.36 -29.36
C ALA A 160 5.64 -0.95 -29.29
N LYS A 161 5.54 -2.30 -29.28
CA LYS A 161 4.26 -3.03 -29.17
C LYS A 161 4.48 -4.34 -28.42
N ALA A 162 3.53 -4.73 -27.58
CA ALA A 162 3.44 -6.03 -26.94
C ALA A 162 2.05 -6.64 -27.20
N PHE A 163 2.00 -7.90 -27.57
CA PHE A 163 0.75 -8.64 -27.73
C PHE A 163 0.63 -9.62 -26.56
N VAL A 164 -0.40 -9.48 -25.76
CA VAL A 164 -0.68 -10.37 -24.62
C VAL A 164 -1.88 -11.21 -25.01
N LYS A 165 -1.74 -12.53 -24.93
CA LYS A 165 -2.83 -13.48 -25.12
C LYS A 165 -3.22 -14.01 -23.74
N PHE A 166 -4.45 -13.77 -23.35
CA PHE A 166 -5.06 -14.28 -22.11
C PHE A 166 -5.69 -15.66 -22.36
#